data_8aa44844477f3c99faf00b21a6316610
#
_entry.id   8aa44844477f3c99faf00b21a6316610
#
_cell.length_a   1.000
_cell.length_b   1.000
_cell.length_c   1.000
_cell.angle_alpha   90.00
_cell.angle_beta   90.00
_cell.angle_gamma   90.00
#
_symmetry.space_group_name_H-M   'P 1'
#
loop_
_entity.id
_entity.type
_entity.pdbx_description
1 polymer ?
#
loop_
_entity_poly.entity_id
_entity_poly.type
_entity_poly.pdbx_seq_one_letter_code
_entity_poly.pdbx_strand_id
1 'polypeptide(L)'
;MRRNVAPRLIRMDDERLMLVALQFVVDLQYWVQRDPRITLKILRLVVEIFRDPLGGMGKPEPLKHNLGGFWSRRISGEDRLIYRVRDDWIEFVRARAHYG
;
A
#
# COMPACT_ATOMS: atom_id res chain seq x y z
N MET A 1 3.07 -19.07 -23.97
CA MET A 1 3.09 -18.46 -23.57
C MET A 1 3.02 -17.54 -23.36
N ARG A 2 3.03 -17.29 -23.48
CA ARG A 2 3.13 -16.33 -23.30
C ARG A 2 3.56 -15.74 -22.62
N ARG A 3 3.99 -15.42 -22.67
CA ARG A 3 4.60 -14.77 -22.06
C ARG A 3 4.50 -13.99 -21.23
N ASN A 4 4.83 -13.95 -20.72
CA ASN A 4 4.74 -13.11 -19.91
C ASN A 4 4.69 -11.79 -20.27
N VAL A 5 3.91 -11.31 -20.64
CA VAL A 5 3.73 -10.00 -21.12
C VAL A 5 3.40 -9.02 -20.04
N ALA A 6 2.87 -9.56 -18.95
CA ALA A 6 2.44 -8.73 -17.83
C ALA A 6 3.52 -7.75 -17.34
N PRO A 7 4.78 -8.15 -17.23
CA PRO A 7 5.79 -7.21 -16.75
C PRO A 7 5.91 -5.97 -17.62
N ARG A 8 5.68 -6.10 -18.90
CA ARG A 8 5.75 -4.93 -19.75
C ARG A 8 4.54 -4.03 -19.61
N LEU A 9 3.39 -4.62 -19.30
CA LEU A 9 2.17 -3.85 -19.13
C LEU A 9 2.23 -3.03 -17.85
N ILE A 10 2.94 -3.54 -16.87
CA ILE A 10 3.06 -2.86 -15.59
C ILE A 10 4.47 -2.34 -15.49
N ARG A 11 4.72 -1.22 -16.14
CA ARG A 11 6.02 -0.61 -16.09
C ARG A 11 6.19 0.05 -14.75
N MET A 12 6.96 -0.60 -13.90
CA MET A 12 7.29 -0.05 -12.59
C MET A 12 8.73 0.41 -12.66
N ASP A 13 8.98 1.66 -12.34
CA ASP A 13 10.33 2.17 -12.24
C ASP A 13 11.03 1.65 -11.01
N ASP A 14 10.25 1.28 -10.01
CA ASP A 14 10.77 0.80 -8.74
C ASP A 14 10.83 -0.72 -8.77
N GLU A 15 12.04 -1.27 -8.64
CA GLU A 15 12.24 -2.71 -8.70
C GLU A 15 12.20 -3.38 -7.35
N ARG A 16 11.83 -2.65 -6.31
CA ARG A 16 11.75 -3.25 -4.99
C ARG A 16 10.70 -4.35 -4.96
N LEU A 17 10.92 -5.28 -4.06
CA LEU A 17 9.95 -6.34 -3.81
C LEU A 17 8.80 -5.80 -2.97
N MET A 18 7.67 -6.45 -3.08
CA MET A 18 6.50 -6.14 -2.27
C MET A 18 6.39 -7.21 -1.19
N LEU A 19 6.44 -6.78 0.07
CA LEU A 19 6.18 -7.65 1.21
C LEU A 19 4.82 -7.30 1.78
N VAL A 20 4.07 -8.31 2.19
CA VAL A 20 2.71 -8.12 2.66
C VAL A 20 2.55 -8.86 3.98
N ALA A 21 2.26 -8.12 5.04
CA ALA A 21 1.96 -8.73 6.32
C ALA A 21 0.60 -9.42 6.25
N LEU A 22 0.45 -10.51 7.00
CA LEU A 22 -0.82 -11.21 7.01
C LEU A 22 -1.97 -10.28 7.40
N GLN A 23 -1.74 -9.40 8.34
CA GLN A 23 -2.81 -8.50 8.78
C GLN A 23 -3.31 -7.60 7.65
N PHE A 24 -2.43 -7.22 6.74
CA PHE A 24 -2.85 -6.42 5.58
C PHE A 24 -3.87 -7.21 4.73
N VAL A 25 -3.61 -8.49 4.53
CA VAL A 25 -4.52 -9.34 3.76
C VAL A 25 -5.86 -9.50 4.49
N VAL A 26 -5.80 -9.69 5.80
CA VAL A 26 -7.02 -9.78 6.60
C VAL A 26 -7.83 -8.48 6.50
N ASP A 27 -7.15 -7.34 6.53
CA ASP A 27 -7.83 -6.05 6.36
C ASP A 27 -8.48 -5.96 4.98
N LEU A 28 -7.81 -6.45 3.93
CA LEU A 28 -8.42 -6.47 2.60
C LEU A 28 -9.68 -7.33 2.56
N GLN A 29 -9.65 -8.49 3.23
CA GLN A 29 -10.83 -9.33 3.30
C GLN A 29 -12.01 -8.59 3.94
N TYR A 30 -11.73 -7.82 4.98
CA TYR A 30 -12.75 -7.00 5.62
C TYR A 30 -13.39 -6.06 4.59
N TRP A 31 -12.55 -5.35 3.83
CA TRP A 31 -13.06 -4.37 2.88
C TRP A 31 -13.79 -5.00 1.69
N VAL A 32 -13.32 -6.16 1.23
CA VAL A 32 -13.99 -6.86 0.14
C VAL A 32 -15.44 -7.12 0.50
N GLN A 33 -15.70 -7.49 1.74
CA GLN A 33 -17.06 -7.79 2.16
C GLN A 33 -17.86 -6.56 2.54
N ARG A 34 -17.19 -5.53 3.02
CA ARG A 34 -17.87 -4.36 3.54
C ARG A 34 -18.10 -3.31 2.48
N ASP A 35 -17.08 -3.03 1.69
CA ASP A 35 -17.17 -2.02 0.63
C ASP A 35 -16.07 -2.29 -0.40
N PRO A 36 -16.41 -3.06 -1.45
CA PRO A 36 -15.40 -3.43 -2.45
C PRO A 36 -14.73 -2.23 -3.14
N ARG A 37 -15.37 -1.06 -3.15
CA ARG A 37 -14.75 0.12 -3.73
C ARG A 37 -13.54 0.56 -2.92
N ILE A 38 -13.59 0.35 -1.61
CA ILE A 38 -12.45 0.65 -0.75
C ILE A 38 -11.29 -0.28 -1.07
N THR A 39 -11.59 -1.56 -1.31
CA THR A 39 -10.56 -2.52 -1.71
C THR A 39 -9.86 -2.07 -2.98
N LEU A 40 -10.64 -1.63 -3.96
CA LEU A 40 -10.06 -1.15 -5.21
C LEU A 40 -9.17 0.06 -4.97
N LYS A 41 -9.62 0.97 -4.12
CA LYS A 41 -8.83 2.15 -3.78
C LYS A 41 -7.51 1.76 -3.12
N ILE A 42 -7.54 0.78 -2.22
CA ILE A 42 -6.34 0.31 -1.55
C ILE A 42 -5.35 -0.24 -2.57
N LEU A 43 -5.84 -1.03 -3.52
CA LEU A 43 -4.97 -1.59 -4.55
C LEU A 43 -4.34 -0.50 -5.41
N ARG A 44 -5.10 0.55 -5.71
CA ARG A 44 -4.56 1.70 -6.43
C ARG A 44 -3.48 2.40 -5.62
N LEU A 45 -3.69 2.53 -4.32
CA LEU A 45 -2.70 3.14 -3.45
C LEU A 45 -1.42 2.31 -3.43
N VAL A 46 -1.53 0.98 -3.41
CA VAL A 46 -0.37 0.11 -3.43
C VAL A 46 0.47 0.39 -4.69
N VAL A 47 -0.17 0.45 -5.84
CA VAL A 47 0.54 0.74 -7.08
C VAL A 47 1.17 2.13 -7.04
N GLU A 48 0.43 3.10 -6.53
CA GLU A 48 0.91 4.48 -6.46
C GLU A 48 2.13 4.59 -5.53
N ILE A 49 2.13 3.83 -4.44
CA ILE A 49 3.24 3.84 -3.50
C ILE A 49 4.53 3.38 -4.17
N PHE A 50 4.46 2.39 -5.05
CA PHE A 50 5.64 1.95 -5.78
C PHE A 50 6.14 2.99 -6.77
N ARG A 51 5.25 3.83 -7.28
CA ARG A 51 5.64 4.89 -8.19
C ARG A 51 6.23 6.07 -7.45
N ASP A 52 5.68 6.38 -6.29
CA ASP A 52 6.07 7.57 -5.55
C ASP A 52 5.87 7.31 -4.07
N PRO A 53 6.82 6.63 -3.41
CA PRO A 53 6.64 6.20 -2.04
C PRO A 53 6.41 7.32 -1.04
N LEU A 54 6.88 8.51 -1.34
CA LEU A 54 6.82 9.61 -0.38
C LEU A 54 5.89 10.73 -0.82
N GLY A 55 5.21 10.58 -1.93
CA GLY A 55 4.31 11.60 -2.43
C GLY A 55 3.08 10.99 -3.07
N GLY A 56 2.28 11.79 -3.75
CA GLY A 56 1.14 11.29 -4.48
C GLY A 56 -0.13 11.23 -3.65
N MET A 57 -1.06 10.38 -4.09
CA MET A 57 -2.41 10.37 -3.53
C MET A 57 -2.49 9.78 -2.13
N GLY A 58 -3.49 10.19 -1.39
CA GLY A 58 -3.75 9.66 -0.06
C GLY A 58 -3.02 10.38 1.05
N LYS A 59 -2.39 11.52 0.76
CA LYS A 59 -1.69 12.33 1.76
C LYS A 59 -0.68 11.49 2.54
N PRO A 60 0.39 11.03 1.89
CA PRO A 60 1.39 10.25 2.60
C PRO A 60 2.03 11.04 3.72
N GLU A 61 2.12 10.41 4.88
CA GLU A 61 2.70 11.03 6.06
C GLU A 61 3.57 10.02 6.79
N PRO A 62 4.76 10.44 7.27
CA PRO A 62 5.54 9.55 8.13
C PRO A 62 4.80 9.42 9.46
N LEU A 63 4.90 8.25 10.07
CA LEU A 63 4.28 8.06 11.36
C LEU A 63 5.04 8.82 12.41
N LYS A 64 4.30 9.37 13.39
CA LYS A 64 4.94 10.01 14.53
C LYS A 64 5.79 9.01 15.25
N HIS A 65 6.91 9.48 15.78
CA HIS A 65 7.86 8.61 16.48
C HIS A 65 8.26 7.46 15.58
N ASN A 66 8.31 7.75 14.30
CA ASN A 66 8.60 6.75 13.32
C ASN A 66 9.99 6.18 13.53
N LEU A 67 10.03 4.87 13.60
CA LEU A 67 11.27 4.14 13.65
C LEU A 67 11.24 3.21 12.46
N GLY A 68 12.17 3.41 11.51
CA GLY A 68 12.31 2.48 10.44
C GLY A 68 11.45 2.72 9.21
N GLY A 69 11.07 3.97 8.96
CA GLY A 69 10.48 4.31 7.67
C GLY A 69 9.02 3.98 7.48
N PHE A 70 8.25 3.93 8.56
CA PHE A 70 6.81 3.69 8.44
C PHE A 70 6.08 4.94 8.00
N TRP A 71 5.11 4.74 7.11
CA TRP A 71 4.29 5.80 6.54
C TRP A 71 2.84 5.40 6.52
N SER A 72 1.96 6.37 6.42
CA SER A 72 0.54 6.12 6.25
C SER A 72 -0.02 6.88 5.06
N ARG A 73 -1.07 6.34 4.48
CA ARG A 73 -1.89 7.04 3.48
C ARG A 73 -3.34 6.87 3.84
N ARG A 74 -4.13 7.89 3.56
CA ARG A 74 -5.56 7.84 3.83
C ARG A 74 -6.25 6.88 2.88
N ILE A 75 -7.12 6.07 3.43
CA ILE A 75 -7.99 5.21 2.64
C ILE A 75 -9.37 5.83 2.58
N SER A 76 -9.99 6.02 3.74
CA SER A 76 -11.33 6.57 3.84
C SER A 76 -11.56 6.97 5.29
N GLY A 77 -12.09 8.18 5.50
CA GLY A 77 -12.33 8.63 6.86
C GLY A 77 -11.09 8.55 7.72
N GLU A 78 -11.18 7.75 8.78
CA GLU A 78 -10.06 7.57 9.70
C GLU A 78 -9.19 6.36 9.36
N ASP A 79 -9.58 5.62 8.36
CA ASP A 79 -8.82 4.42 8.01
C ASP A 79 -7.58 4.78 7.21
N ARG A 80 -6.49 4.09 7.53
CA ARG A 80 -5.18 4.34 6.93
C ARG A 80 -4.57 3.06 6.44
N LEU A 81 -3.82 3.21 5.35
CA LEU A 81 -2.92 2.17 4.88
C LEU A 81 -1.56 2.48 5.48
N ILE A 82 -0.97 1.47 6.14
CA ILE A 82 0.35 1.61 6.75
C ILE A 82 1.35 0.80 5.94
N TYR A 83 2.46 1.43 5.59
CA TYR A 83 3.50 0.75 4.85
C TYR A 83 4.86 1.21 5.32
N ARG A 84 5.90 0.48 4.94
CA ARG A 84 7.27 0.81 5.30
C ARG A 84 8.16 0.70 4.07
N VAL A 85 8.97 1.73 3.85
CA VAL A 85 9.83 1.81 2.68
C VAL A 85 11.25 1.42 3.09
N ARG A 86 11.81 0.46 2.37
CA ARG A 86 13.18 0.01 2.55
C ARG A 86 13.90 0.06 1.22
N ASP A 87 15.21 -0.15 1.26
CA ASP A 87 16.00 -0.10 0.02
C ASP A 87 15.59 -1.21 -0.95
N ASP A 88 15.32 -2.41 -0.42
CA ASP A 88 15.07 -3.58 -1.26
C ASP A 88 13.60 -3.96 -1.35
N TRP A 89 12.73 -3.38 -0.52
CA TRP A 89 11.31 -3.73 -0.54
C TRP A 89 10.46 -2.62 0.04
N ILE A 90 9.18 -2.70 -0.27
CA ILE A 90 8.15 -1.91 0.39
C ILE A 90 7.21 -2.89 1.06
N GLU A 91 6.99 -2.71 2.34
CA GLU A 91 6.20 -3.63 3.14
C GLU A 91 4.85 -3.01 3.44
N PHE A 92 3.77 -3.76 3.19
CA PHE A 92 2.41 -3.31 3.49
C PHE A 92 1.95 -4.00 4.75
N VAL A 93 1.63 -3.20 5.77
CA VAL A 93 1.43 -3.68 7.13
C VAL A 93 -0.04 -3.73 7.51
N ARG A 94 -0.78 -2.67 7.23
CA ARG A 94 -2.19 -2.58 7.56
C ARG A 94 -2.94 -1.87 6.45
N ALA A 95 -4.19 -2.26 6.27
CA ALA A 95 -5.07 -1.56 5.33
C ALA A 95 -6.36 -1.12 6.02
N ARG A 96 -6.32 -1.02 7.34
CA ARG A 96 -7.48 -0.60 8.13
C ARG A 96 -7.04 -0.08 9.47
N ALA A 97 -5.92 0.64 9.48
CA ALA A 97 -5.41 1.22 10.71
C ALA A 97 -6.16 2.51 11.01
N HIS A 98 -6.44 2.75 12.26
CA HIS A 98 -7.04 3.99 12.70
C HIS A 98 -5.98 4.85 13.37
N TYR A 99 -6.03 6.11 13.04
CA TYR A 99 -5.06 7.05 13.53
C TYR A 99 -5.84 8.19 14.11
N GLY A 100 -5.91 8.19 15.33
CA GLY A 100 -6.69 9.19 15.96
C GLY A 100 -5.94 10.32 16.50
#